data_150294b12f25aa08d5d4691efa623cda
#
_entry.id   150294b12f25aa08d5d4691efa623cda
#
_cell.length_a   1.000
_cell.length_b   1.000
_cell.length_c   1.000
_cell.angle_alpha   90.00
_cell.angle_beta   90.00
_cell.angle_gamma   90.00
#
_symmetry.space_group_name_H-M   'P 1'
#
loop_
_entity.id
_entity.type
_entity.pdbx_description
1 polymer ?
#
loop_
_entity_poly.entity_id
_entity_poly.type
_entity_poly.pdbx_seq_one_letter_code
_entity_poly.pdbx_strand_id
1 'polypeptide(L)'
;MYYLYFNNYRPLIFLSRLKLIVYLIFLSSSVMAQSKTQQKLVIAHRGASGYIPEHTMESKSMAYAMGADYIEQDVVLTKDNVPIVIHDIFLDEVTNVSEIFPGRSREDGRFYLIDFSHEEIMKLSVNERIDLKTKKRVFPDRFPLADLNFKLHTLQQEIELIQGLNQSSGSNIGIYPEIKNPTFHKENGKDISKIVLKVLSDYGYTDKTDMCILQCFDSGELKRIRVELKSNLFLTQLMEFPDGIANLDSYKRYADAIGPPISQLIIGSYKTQNKTYNDLISKAHELKLKVHPYTLRQEELHGFSDFDALIEFSFDQLKIDGVFTDFPDKVVTFLRK
;
A
#
# COMPACT_ATOMS: atom_id res chain seq x y z
N MET A 1 -0.80 -45.12 -79.40
CA MET A 1 -2.09 -44.51 -79.09
C MET A 1 -2.48 -44.91 -77.66
N TYR A 2 -2.07 -44.11 -76.62
CA TYR A 2 -2.40 -44.35 -75.22
C TYR A 2 -3.02 -43.13 -74.67
N TYR A 3 -4.27 -43.21 -74.25
CA TYR A 3 -5.00 -42.17 -73.55
C TYR A 3 -4.66 -42.24 -72.06
N LEU A 4 -4.17 -41.08 -71.51
CA LEU A 4 -4.02 -40.89 -70.05
C LEU A 4 -5.29 -40.21 -69.51
N TYR A 5 -6.01 -40.90 -68.65
CA TYR A 5 -7.10 -40.34 -67.84
C TYR A 5 -6.48 -39.58 -66.62
N PHE A 6 -6.66 -38.26 -66.54
CA PHE A 6 -6.41 -37.50 -65.34
C PHE A 6 -7.69 -37.49 -64.50
N ASN A 7 -7.59 -38.09 -63.35
CA ASN A 7 -8.66 -38.11 -62.35
C ASN A 7 -8.62 -36.82 -61.50
N ASN A 8 -9.58 -35.89 -61.70
CA ASN A 8 -9.77 -34.65 -60.96
C ASN A 8 -10.63 -34.89 -59.72
N TYR A 9 -10.05 -35.33 -58.61
CA TYR A 9 -10.75 -35.33 -57.31
C TYR A 9 -9.77 -34.97 -56.19
N ARG A 10 -9.45 -33.66 -55.98
CA ARG A 10 -8.80 -33.20 -54.75
C ARG A 10 -8.92 -31.68 -54.44
N PRO A 11 -10.06 -30.98 -54.52
CA PRO A 11 -10.15 -29.70 -53.84
C PRO A 11 -11.07 -29.70 -52.62
N LEU A 12 -12.04 -30.62 -52.46
CA LEU A 12 -13.03 -30.51 -51.37
C LEU A 12 -12.49 -30.89 -49.97
N ILE A 13 -11.52 -31.79 -49.89
CA ILE A 13 -10.98 -32.28 -48.61
C ILE A 13 -10.05 -31.20 -47.97
N PHE A 14 -9.42 -30.36 -48.77
CA PHE A 14 -8.51 -29.30 -48.25
C PHE A 14 -9.28 -28.16 -47.60
N LEU A 15 -10.41 -27.78 -48.19
CA LEU A 15 -11.29 -26.71 -47.64
C LEU A 15 -11.99 -27.11 -46.33
N SER A 16 -12.34 -28.39 -46.15
CA SER A 16 -12.95 -28.88 -44.93
C SER A 16 -11.95 -28.92 -43.73
N ARG A 17 -10.69 -29.30 -43.99
CA ARG A 17 -9.61 -29.32 -43.00
C ARG A 17 -9.19 -27.88 -42.59
N LEU A 18 -9.16 -26.95 -43.54
CA LEU A 18 -8.85 -25.56 -43.26
C LEU A 18 -9.92 -24.89 -42.38
N LYS A 19 -11.21 -25.15 -42.63
CA LYS A 19 -12.33 -24.69 -41.81
C LYS A 19 -12.27 -25.28 -40.39
N LEU A 20 -11.88 -26.51 -40.21
CA LEU A 20 -11.76 -27.18 -38.91
C LEU A 20 -10.60 -26.60 -38.09
N ILE A 21 -9.45 -26.29 -38.73
CA ILE A 21 -8.30 -25.68 -38.08
C ILE A 21 -8.63 -24.25 -37.65
N VAL A 22 -9.29 -23.44 -38.48
CA VAL A 22 -9.73 -22.09 -38.12
C VAL A 22 -10.74 -22.13 -36.99
N TYR A 23 -11.66 -23.09 -36.94
CA TYR A 23 -12.62 -23.26 -35.85
C TYR A 23 -11.95 -23.66 -34.52
N LEU A 24 -10.93 -24.54 -34.58
CA LEU A 24 -10.13 -24.94 -33.42
C LEU A 24 -9.26 -23.77 -32.88
N ILE A 25 -8.73 -22.93 -33.76
CA ILE A 25 -7.98 -21.71 -33.35
C ILE A 25 -8.92 -20.68 -32.70
N PHE A 26 -10.15 -20.53 -33.20
CA PHE A 26 -11.15 -19.66 -32.58
C PHE A 26 -11.66 -20.20 -31.23
N LEU A 27 -11.81 -21.54 -31.08
CA LEU A 27 -12.15 -22.15 -29.79
C LEU A 27 -11.01 -22.03 -28.77
N SER A 28 -9.74 -22.15 -29.19
CA SER A 28 -8.61 -22.00 -28.31
C SER A 28 -8.41 -20.53 -27.84
N SER A 29 -8.72 -19.54 -28.69
CA SER A 29 -8.71 -18.14 -28.31
C SER A 29 -9.88 -17.75 -27.38
N SER A 30 -11.02 -18.43 -27.46
CA SER A 30 -12.18 -18.20 -26.58
C SER A 30 -11.99 -18.80 -25.16
N VAL A 31 -11.17 -19.83 -25.00
CA VAL A 31 -10.85 -20.44 -23.69
C VAL A 31 -9.80 -19.64 -22.92
N MET A 32 -9.03 -18.77 -23.59
CA MET A 32 -8.03 -17.89 -22.95
C MET A 32 -8.61 -16.57 -22.42
N ALA A 33 -9.89 -16.30 -22.62
CA ALA A 33 -10.61 -15.23 -21.94
C ALA A 33 -11.20 -15.71 -20.59
N GLN A 34 -10.43 -16.48 -19.82
CA GLN A 34 -10.66 -16.55 -18.38
C GLN A 34 -10.49 -15.13 -17.87
N SER A 35 -11.57 -14.55 -17.34
CA SER A 35 -11.51 -13.28 -16.61
C SER A 35 -10.32 -13.40 -15.66
N LYS A 36 -9.26 -12.61 -15.86
CA LYS A 36 -8.25 -12.43 -14.82
C LYS A 36 -9.04 -11.94 -13.62
N THR A 37 -9.36 -12.82 -12.69
CA THR A 37 -9.83 -12.41 -11.38
C THR A 37 -8.79 -11.40 -10.92
N GLN A 38 -9.23 -10.15 -10.75
CA GLN A 38 -8.31 -9.08 -10.39
C GLN A 38 -7.62 -9.49 -9.10
N GLN A 39 -6.29 -9.61 -9.14
CA GLN A 39 -5.49 -9.99 -7.99
C GLN A 39 -5.78 -9.03 -6.84
N LYS A 40 -6.13 -9.57 -5.68
CA LYS A 40 -6.29 -8.82 -4.46
C LYS A 40 -4.93 -8.45 -3.90
N LEU A 41 -4.75 -7.18 -3.52
CA LEU A 41 -3.45 -6.68 -3.09
C LEU A 41 -3.26 -6.83 -1.58
N VAL A 42 -2.09 -7.30 -1.19
CA VAL A 42 -1.62 -7.29 0.20
C VAL A 42 -0.58 -6.18 0.34
N ILE A 43 -0.91 -5.16 1.13
CA ILE A 43 -0.07 -3.98 1.38
C ILE A 43 0.48 -4.11 2.80
N ALA A 44 1.79 -4.29 2.93
CA ALA A 44 2.46 -4.42 4.22
C ALA A 44 2.55 -3.06 4.90
N HIS A 45 1.64 -2.78 5.84
CA HIS A 45 1.50 -1.52 6.57
C HIS A 45 2.73 -1.29 7.46
N ARG A 46 3.54 -0.30 7.11
CA ARG A 46 4.83 0.01 7.74
C ARG A 46 5.83 -1.15 7.73
N GLY A 47 5.69 -2.08 6.76
CA GLY A 47 6.40 -3.34 6.70
C GLY A 47 5.66 -4.49 7.40
N ALA A 48 6.39 -5.46 7.97
CA ALA A 48 5.85 -6.53 8.81
C ALA A 48 5.73 -6.04 10.27
N SER A 49 5.01 -4.93 10.48
CA SER A 49 4.98 -4.18 11.75
C SER A 49 4.32 -4.92 12.91
N GLY A 50 3.58 -6.00 12.64
CA GLY A 50 3.09 -6.91 13.68
C GLY A 50 4.18 -7.76 14.33
N TYR A 51 5.40 -7.81 13.75
CA TYR A 51 6.49 -8.68 14.19
C TYR A 51 7.78 -7.93 14.54
N ILE A 52 8.09 -6.86 13.86
CA ILE A 52 9.32 -6.04 14.02
C ILE A 52 8.92 -4.57 14.04
N PRO A 53 9.62 -3.69 14.80
CA PRO A 53 9.27 -2.29 14.90
C PRO A 53 9.02 -1.64 13.55
N GLU A 54 7.92 -0.89 13.48
CA GLU A 54 7.43 -0.25 12.26
C GLU A 54 8.51 0.57 11.54
N HIS A 55 8.46 0.59 10.21
CA HIS A 55 9.34 1.40 9.37
C HIS A 55 10.85 1.16 9.57
N THR A 56 11.25 -0.03 10.00
CA THR A 56 12.66 -0.44 9.99
C THR A 56 12.98 -1.20 8.69
N MET A 57 14.22 -1.18 8.22
CA MET A 57 14.65 -1.94 7.03
C MET A 57 14.43 -3.45 7.22
N GLU A 58 14.57 -3.93 8.45
CA GLU A 58 14.30 -5.30 8.84
C GLU A 58 12.82 -5.65 8.67
N SER A 59 11.91 -4.76 9.10
CA SER A 59 10.47 -4.92 8.91
C SER A 59 10.08 -4.94 7.43
N LYS A 60 10.72 -4.10 6.60
CA LYS A 60 10.50 -4.05 5.15
C LYS A 60 11.02 -5.32 4.46
N SER A 61 12.22 -5.77 4.83
CA SER A 61 12.81 -7.01 4.31
C SER A 61 11.98 -8.24 4.69
N MET A 62 11.46 -8.27 5.91
CA MET A 62 10.57 -9.34 6.37
C MET A 62 9.26 -9.36 5.59
N ALA A 63 8.60 -8.20 5.40
CA ALA A 63 7.39 -8.07 4.59
C ALA A 63 7.61 -8.51 3.13
N TYR A 64 8.78 -8.15 2.57
CA TYR A 64 9.19 -8.61 1.24
C TYR A 64 9.26 -10.14 1.17
N ALA A 65 9.94 -10.78 2.12
CA ALA A 65 10.07 -12.23 2.18
C ALA A 65 8.74 -12.95 2.43
N MET A 66 7.78 -12.31 3.10
CA MET A 66 6.41 -12.79 3.29
C MET A 66 5.56 -12.70 2.02
N GLY A 67 6.04 -12.04 0.97
CA GLY A 67 5.39 -11.97 -0.34
C GLY A 67 4.24 -10.95 -0.41
N ALA A 68 4.31 -9.85 0.32
CA ALA A 68 3.41 -8.71 0.13
C ALA A 68 3.49 -8.21 -1.32
N ASP A 69 2.39 -7.67 -1.86
CA ASP A 69 2.38 -7.09 -3.21
C ASP A 69 2.97 -5.68 -3.21
N TYR A 70 2.72 -4.93 -2.13
CA TYR A 70 3.27 -3.60 -1.89
C TYR A 70 3.79 -3.49 -0.46
N ILE A 71 4.84 -2.70 -0.28
CA ILE A 71 5.35 -2.31 1.04
C ILE A 71 5.08 -0.83 1.21
N GLU A 72 4.51 -0.43 2.35
CA GLU A 72 4.14 0.95 2.61
C GLU A 72 5.25 1.73 3.29
N GLN A 73 5.31 3.04 2.98
CA GLN A 73 6.18 4.05 3.58
C GLN A 73 5.38 5.27 4.01
N ASP A 74 5.52 5.72 5.24
CA ASP A 74 5.10 7.06 5.69
C ASP A 74 6.28 8.03 5.57
N VAL A 75 6.13 9.16 4.91
CA VAL A 75 7.25 10.05 4.60
C VAL A 75 7.11 11.40 5.29
N VAL A 76 8.14 11.78 6.03
CA VAL A 76 8.28 13.07 6.74
C VAL A 76 9.65 13.69 6.43
N LEU A 77 9.76 15.02 6.37
CA LEU A 77 11.02 15.70 6.04
C LEU A 77 11.83 16.12 7.27
N THR A 78 13.13 15.92 7.17
CA THR A 78 14.12 16.52 8.10
C THR A 78 14.28 18.02 7.92
N LYS A 79 15.07 18.65 8.80
CA LYS A 79 15.48 20.05 8.71
C LYS A 79 16.15 20.39 7.38
N ASP A 80 16.96 19.50 6.85
CA ASP A 80 17.72 19.63 5.60
C ASP A 80 17.02 18.99 4.38
N ASN A 81 15.67 18.78 4.46
CA ASN A 81 14.81 18.29 3.38
C ASN A 81 15.07 16.86 2.93
N VAL A 82 15.62 16.02 3.79
CA VAL A 82 15.76 14.58 3.48
C VAL A 82 14.44 13.87 3.86
N PRO A 83 13.81 13.11 2.95
CA PRO A 83 12.61 12.34 3.25
C PRO A 83 12.95 11.08 4.05
N ILE A 84 12.50 11.03 5.30
CA ILE A 84 12.66 9.91 6.23
C ILE A 84 11.38 9.09 6.26
N VAL A 85 11.53 7.79 6.36
CA VAL A 85 10.38 6.86 6.51
C VAL A 85 10.06 6.72 7.99
N ILE A 86 8.97 7.35 8.42
CA ILE A 86 8.43 7.36 9.78
C ILE A 86 6.96 7.82 9.77
N HIS A 87 6.11 7.24 10.62
CA HIS A 87 4.67 7.53 10.58
C HIS A 87 4.31 8.96 11.00
N ASP A 88 4.87 9.44 12.12
CA ASP A 88 4.50 10.71 12.69
C ASP A 88 5.53 11.80 12.37
N ILE A 89 5.11 13.05 12.41
CA ILE A 89 6.04 14.20 12.42
C ILE A 89 6.89 14.23 13.69
N PHE A 90 6.62 13.35 14.64
CA PHE A 90 7.28 13.23 15.95
C PHE A 90 8.19 11.99 16.00
N LEU A 91 9.27 12.12 16.77
CA LEU A 91 10.28 11.06 16.97
C LEU A 91 10.09 10.25 18.26
N ASP A 92 9.43 10.83 19.26
CA ASP A 92 9.45 10.41 20.66
C ASP A 92 8.64 9.15 20.96
N GLU A 93 7.77 8.72 20.06
CA GLU A 93 6.97 7.49 20.26
C GLU A 93 7.68 6.21 19.80
N VAL A 94 8.64 6.34 18.87
CA VAL A 94 9.29 5.21 18.24
C VAL A 94 10.82 5.26 18.29
N THR A 95 11.41 6.29 18.91
CA THR A 95 12.87 6.44 19.00
C THR A 95 13.35 6.82 20.38
N ASN A 96 14.65 6.70 20.61
CA ASN A 96 15.33 7.18 21.83
C ASN A 96 15.75 8.66 21.77
N VAL A 97 15.05 9.49 21.00
CA VAL A 97 15.42 10.91 20.77
C VAL A 97 15.59 11.73 22.06
N SER A 98 14.76 11.48 23.07
CA SER A 98 14.85 12.20 24.36
C SER A 98 16.12 11.87 25.14
N GLU A 99 16.73 10.70 24.91
CA GLU A 99 17.98 10.27 25.52
C GLU A 99 19.20 10.86 24.78
N ILE A 100 19.16 10.81 23.44
CA ILE A 100 20.28 11.25 22.58
C ILE A 100 20.33 12.78 22.48
N PHE A 101 19.16 13.44 22.46
CA PHE A 101 19.05 14.90 22.33
C PHE A 101 18.19 15.52 23.45
N PRO A 102 18.58 15.38 24.72
CA PRO A 102 17.84 15.97 25.83
C PRO A 102 17.71 17.50 25.65
N GLY A 103 16.53 18.04 25.90
CA GLY A 103 16.26 19.48 25.78
C GLY A 103 16.04 20.00 24.35
N ARG A 104 15.91 19.13 23.34
CA ARG A 104 15.57 19.52 21.95
C ARG A 104 14.07 19.43 21.64
N SER A 105 13.24 19.11 22.63
CA SER A 105 11.78 19.19 22.48
C SER A 105 11.31 20.64 22.30
N ARG A 106 10.21 20.82 21.57
CA ARG A 106 9.50 22.09 21.53
C ARG A 106 8.78 22.34 22.86
N GLU A 107 8.10 23.49 23.01
CA GLU A 107 7.37 23.89 24.23
C GLU A 107 6.27 22.90 24.64
N ASP A 108 5.69 22.16 23.68
CA ASP A 108 4.72 21.11 23.91
C ASP A 108 5.33 19.79 24.42
N GLY A 109 6.65 19.74 24.60
CA GLY A 109 7.42 18.58 25.04
C GLY A 109 7.68 17.54 23.96
N ARG A 110 7.25 17.74 22.70
CA ARG A 110 7.42 16.81 21.59
C ARG A 110 8.71 17.09 20.80
N PHE A 111 9.26 16.04 20.21
CA PHE A 111 10.45 16.09 19.36
C PHE A 111 10.02 15.98 17.89
N TYR A 112 10.02 17.10 17.18
CA TYR A 112 9.61 17.15 15.79
C TYR A 112 10.76 16.76 14.86
N LEU A 113 10.55 15.82 13.97
CA LEU A 113 11.57 15.37 13.02
C LEU A 113 12.15 16.52 12.18
N ILE A 114 11.33 17.49 11.81
CA ILE A 114 11.71 18.65 11.01
C ILE A 114 12.75 19.58 11.68
N ASP A 115 12.96 19.44 12.98
CA ASP A 115 13.95 20.23 13.74
C ASP A 115 15.34 19.59 13.73
N PHE A 116 15.49 18.36 13.22
CA PHE A 116 16.72 17.59 13.19
C PHE A 116 17.23 17.42 11.75
N SER A 117 18.56 17.47 11.58
CA SER A 117 19.19 17.11 10.31
C SER A 117 19.19 15.61 10.09
N HIS A 118 19.39 15.17 8.84
CA HIS A 118 19.55 13.76 8.52
C HIS A 118 20.68 13.09 9.33
N GLU A 119 21.82 13.79 9.50
CA GLU A 119 22.93 13.27 10.30
C GLU A 119 22.55 13.04 11.77
N GLU A 120 21.72 13.92 12.35
CA GLU A 120 21.23 13.78 13.73
C GLU A 120 20.23 12.59 13.82
N ILE A 121 19.34 12.44 12.83
CA ILE A 121 18.35 11.35 12.78
C ILE A 121 19.04 9.98 12.74
N MET A 122 20.14 9.83 11.99
CA MET A 122 20.88 8.56 11.90
C MET A 122 21.54 8.12 13.22
N LYS A 123 21.65 9.01 14.21
CA LYS A 123 22.14 8.66 15.57
C LYS A 123 21.10 7.93 16.41
N LEU A 124 19.81 8.07 16.07
CA LEU A 124 18.71 7.51 16.84
C LEU A 124 18.61 5.99 16.65
N SER A 125 18.08 5.32 17.67
CA SER A 125 17.63 3.94 17.61
C SER A 125 16.10 3.89 17.61
N VAL A 126 15.53 2.97 16.83
CA VAL A 126 14.09 2.72 16.71
C VAL A 126 13.68 1.61 17.66
N ASN A 127 12.54 1.75 18.29
CA ASN A 127 11.89 0.77 19.14
C ASN A 127 10.42 0.57 18.74
N GLU A 128 9.79 -0.44 19.31
CA GLU A 128 8.35 -0.61 19.23
C GLU A 128 7.62 0.62 19.79
N ARG A 129 6.51 1.00 19.16
CA ARG A 129 5.73 2.19 19.52
C ARG A 129 5.28 2.17 20.96
N ILE A 130 5.51 3.28 21.66
CA ILE A 130 5.10 3.46 23.05
C ILE A 130 4.01 4.54 23.18
N ASP A 131 3.13 4.35 24.13
CA ASP A 131 2.27 5.42 24.64
C ASP A 131 3.09 6.34 25.56
N LEU A 132 3.15 7.63 25.23
CA LEU A 132 4.01 8.58 25.98
C LEU A 132 3.58 8.82 27.42
N LYS A 133 2.28 8.59 27.75
CA LYS A 133 1.75 8.80 29.12
C LYS A 133 2.08 7.60 29.99
N THR A 134 1.86 6.39 29.48
CA THR A 134 2.06 5.15 30.25
C THR A 134 3.48 4.60 30.12
N LYS A 135 4.24 5.03 29.13
CA LYS A 135 5.57 4.52 28.76
C LYS A 135 5.57 3.02 28.42
N LYS A 136 4.41 2.48 28.06
CA LYS A 136 4.24 1.07 27.68
C LYS A 136 4.07 0.97 26.17
N ARG A 137 4.41 -0.20 25.61
CA ARG A 137 4.11 -0.50 24.20
C ARG A 137 2.62 -0.36 23.92
N VAL A 138 2.26 0.21 22.78
CA VAL A 138 0.87 0.33 22.33
C VAL A 138 0.28 -1.05 22.08
N PHE A 139 1.08 -1.98 21.52
CA PHE A 139 0.73 -3.37 21.35
C PHE A 139 1.64 -4.26 22.22
N PRO A 140 1.17 -4.70 23.41
CA PRO A 140 2.02 -5.38 24.40
C PRO A 140 2.65 -6.69 23.92
N ASP A 141 1.98 -7.39 22.98
CA ASP A 141 2.39 -8.72 22.51
C ASP A 141 3.29 -8.66 21.26
N ARG A 142 3.58 -7.46 20.73
CA ARG A 142 4.50 -7.27 19.60
C ARG A 142 5.95 -7.30 20.08
N PHE A 143 6.87 -6.87 19.22
CA PHE A 143 8.30 -6.90 19.48
C PHE A 143 8.65 -6.26 20.83
N PRO A 144 9.46 -6.92 21.70
CA PRO A 144 9.81 -6.36 23.02
C PRO A 144 10.67 -5.11 22.86
N LEU A 145 10.56 -4.18 23.82
CA LEU A 145 11.53 -3.08 23.94
C LEU A 145 12.90 -3.71 24.22
N ALA A 146 13.85 -3.44 23.36
CA ALA A 146 15.19 -4.00 23.44
C ALA A 146 16.20 -3.01 22.83
N ASP A 147 17.42 -3.06 23.30
CA ASP A 147 18.54 -2.27 22.74
C ASP A 147 19.10 -2.98 21.48
N LEU A 148 18.26 -3.07 20.45
CA LEU A 148 18.58 -3.68 19.15
C LEU A 148 18.78 -2.59 18.12
N ASN A 149 19.56 -1.75 18.16
CA ASN A 149 20.03 -0.73 17.19
C ASN A 149 19.31 -0.67 15.81
N PHE A 150 17.98 -0.87 15.79
CA PHE A 150 17.18 -0.59 14.60
C PHE A 150 17.30 0.89 14.26
N LYS A 151 17.29 1.23 12.97
CA LYS A 151 17.53 2.62 12.51
C LYS A 151 16.38 3.13 11.66
N LEU A 152 16.18 4.44 11.73
CA LEU A 152 15.45 5.16 10.71
C LEU A 152 16.25 5.16 9.40
N HIS A 153 15.57 5.31 8.28
CA HIS A 153 16.17 5.33 6.96
C HIS A 153 15.45 6.33 6.04
N THR A 154 16.08 6.68 4.94
CA THR A 154 15.49 7.55 3.94
C THR A 154 14.58 6.79 2.98
N LEU A 155 13.66 7.52 2.33
CA LEU A 155 12.84 6.95 1.26
C LEU A 155 13.72 6.35 0.13
N GLN A 156 14.83 7.01 -0.23
CA GLN A 156 15.78 6.51 -1.22
C GLN A 156 16.36 5.16 -0.84
N GLN A 157 16.83 5.02 0.40
CA GLN A 157 17.40 3.76 0.89
C GLN A 157 16.37 2.61 0.84
N GLU A 158 15.11 2.88 1.17
CA GLU A 158 14.08 1.85 1.09
C GLU A 158 13.74 1.47 -0.36
N ILE A 159 13.67 2.44 -1.26
CA ILE A 159 13.48 2.16 -2.70
C ILE A 159 14.62 1.30 -3.22
N GLU A 160 15.87 1.64 -2.89
CA GLU A 160 17.05 0.88 -3.29
C GLU A 160 17.03 -0.55 -2.75
N LEU A 161 16.60 -0.74 -1.50
CA LEU A 161 16.41 -2.07 -0.93
C LEU A 161 15.37 -2.88 -1.73
N ILE A 162 14.18 -2.33 -1.97
CA ILE A 162 13.09 -3.05 -2.64
C ILE A 162 13.45 -3.35 -4.10
N GLN A 163 14.02 -2.38 -4.84
CA GLN A 163 14.47 -2.58 -6.22
C GLN A 163 15.62 -3.60 -6.29
N GLY A 164 16.55 -3.55 -5.34
CA GLY A 164 17.64 -4.54 -5.23
C GLY A 164 17.13 -5.95 -4.96
N LEU A 165 16.18 -6.09 -4.04
CA LEU A 165 15.53 -7.38 -3.77
C LEU A 165 14.73 -7.89 -4.97
N ASN A 166 13.99 -7.01 -5.67
CA ASN A 166 13.29 -7.36 -6.89
C ASN A 166 14.25 -7.89 -7.97
N GLN A 167 15.37 -7.21 -8.17
CA GLN A 167 16.38 -7.64 -9.13
C GLN A 167 16.99 -9.01 -8.75
N SER A 168 17.32 -9.22 -7.49
CA SER A 168 18.00 -10.44 -7.04
C SER A 168 17.10 -11.67 -6.98
N SER A 169 15.80 -11.47 -6.69
CA SER A 169 14.83 -12.56 -6.54
C SER A 169 13.99 -12.81 -7.80
N GLY A 170 14.02 -11.89 -8.78
CA GLY A 170 13.13 -11.93 -9.94
C GLY A 170 11.67 -11.56 -9.62
N SER A 171 11.41 -10.94 -8.46
CA SER A 171 10.09 -10.47 -8.05
C SER A 171 9.81 -9.05 -8.56
N ASN A 172 8.58 -8.57 -8.36
CA ASN A 172 8.15 -7.22 -8.71
C ASN A 172 7.23 -6.65 -7.62
N ILE A 173 7.75 -6.51 -6.40
CA ILE A 173 7.04 -5.94 -5.26
C ILE A 173 7.10 -4.42 -5.35
N GLY A 174 5.96 -3.76 -5.14
CA GLY A 174 5.81 -2.32 -5.25
C GLY A 174 6.04 -1.58 -3.94
N ILE A 175 6.05 -0.25 -4.04
CA ILE A 175 6.08 0.68 -2.91
C ILE A 175 4.75 1.45 -2.82
N TYR A 176 4.37 1.85 -1.61
CA TYR A 176 3.12 2.56 -1.37
C TYR A 176 3.34 3.78 -0.44
N PRO A 177 4.10 4.82 -0.91
CA PRO A 177 4.44 5.96 -0.07
C PRO A 177 3.25 6.85 0.28
N GLU A 178 3.19 7.30 1.55
CA GLU A 178 2.29 8.32 2.04
C GLU A 178 3.02 9.65 2.26
N ILE A 179 2.44 10.74 1.77
CA ILE A 179 2.87 12.08 2.12
C ILE A 179 2.19 12.50 3.42
N LYS A 180 2.98 12.55 4.50
CA LYS A 180 2.49 12.91 5.83
C LYS A 180 2.39 14.43 6.00
N ASN A 181 1.28 14.88 6.61
CA ASN A 181 1.07 16.25 7.08
C ASN A 181 1.62 17.35 6.12
N PRO A 182 1.20 17.40 4.83
CA PRO A 182 1.76 18.36 3.86
C PRO A 182 1.54 19.81 4.27
N THR A 183 0.42 20.13 4.92
CA THR A 183 0.14 21.46 5.46
C THR A 183 1.16 21.88 6.52
N PHE A 184 1.49 20.99 7.47
CA PHE A 184 2.54 21.23 8.47
C PHE A 184 3.90 21.53 7.81
N HIS A 185 4.28 20.76 6.79
CA HIS A 185 5.52 21.00 6.08
C HIS A 185 5.54 22.36 5.36
N LYS A 186 4.43 22.75 4.72
CA LYS A 186 4.29 24.06 4.07
C LYS A 186 4.41 25.22 5.07
N GLU A 187 3.78 25.12 6.23
CA GLU A 187 3.89 26.10 7.32
C GLU A 187 5.33 26.26 7.82
N ASN A 188 6.14 25.19 7.67
CA ASN A 188 7.58 25.20 7.97
C ASN A 188 8.46 25.48 6.73
N GLY A 189 7.87 26.05 5.65
CA GLY A 189 8.59 26.46 4.45
C GLY A 189 9.07 25.33 3.54
N LYS A 190 8.48 24.13 3.64
CA LYS A 190 8.88 22.92 2.87
C LYS A 190 7.76 22.40 2.00
N ASP A 191 8.09 22.00 0.76
CA ASP A 191 7.16 21.35 -0.15
C ASP A 191 7.48 19.85 -0.21
N ILE A 192 6.94 19.08 0.74
CA ILE A 192 7.19 17.65 0.84
C ILE A 192 6.77 16.89 -0.43
N SER A 193 5.65 17.28 -1.05
CA SER A 193 5.15 16.61 -2.25
C SER A 193 6.10 16.74 -3.43
N LYS A 194 6.68 17.93 -3.67
CA LYS A 194 7.67 18.11 -4.72
C LYS A 194 8.94 17.29 -4.46
N ILE A 195 9.39 17.24 -3.21
CA ILE A 195 10.59 16.49 -2.83
C ILE A 195 10.36 14.99 -3.03
N VAL A 196 9.23 14.45 -2.53
CA VAL A 196 8.88 13.03 -2.68
C VAL A 196 8.71 12.67 -4.16
N LEU A 197 7.94 13.45 -4.93
CA LEU A 197 7.75 13.19 -6.36
C LEU A 197 9.08 13.22 -7.14
N LYS A 198 10.00 14.10 -6.77
CA LYS A 198 11.34 14.09 -7.37
C LYS A 198 12.09 12.81 -7.06
N VAL A 199 12.10 12.36 -5.81
CA VAL A 199 12.74 11.08 -5.44
C VAL A 199 12.11 9.93 -6.22
N LEU A 200 10.77 9.82 -6.25
CA LEU A 200 10.09 8.77 -7.00
C LEU A 200 10.47 8.78 -8.48
N SER A 201 10.51 9.95 -9.09
CA SER A 201 10.91 10.11 -10.50
C SER A 201 12.37 9.75 -10.75
N ASP A 202 13.28 10.10 -9.85
CA ASP A 202 14.71 9.76 -9.96
C ASP A 202 14.94 8.23 -9.95
N TYR A 203 14.04 7.46 -9.31
CA TYR A 203 14.03 6.00 -9.27
C TYR A 203 13.10 5.32 -10.30
N GLY A 204 12.58 6.09 -11.25
CA GLY A 204 11.81 5.57 -12.39
C GLY A 204 10.30 5.42 -12.14
N TYR A 205 9.76 5.90 -11.02
CA TYR A 205 8.32 5.88 -10.75
C TYR A 205 7.66 7.17 -11.25
N THR A 206 6.98 7.09 -12.39
CA THR A 206 6.40 8.27 -13.08
C THR A 206 4.98 8.07 -13.59
N ASP A 207 4.53 6.82 -13.74
CA ASP A 207 3.25 6.46 -14.36
C ASP A 207 2.41 5.52 -13.47
N LYS A 208 1.12 5.40 -13.77
CA LYS A 208 0.17 4.51 -13.07
C LYS A 208 0.50 3.03 -13.20
N THR A 209 1.28 2.67 -14.21
CA THR A 209 1.69 1.28 -14.46
C THR A 209 2.94 0.88 -13.70
N ASP A 210 3.64 1.86 -13.11
CA ASP A 210 4.78 1.59 -12.26
C ASP A 210 4.32 0.98 -10.93
N MET A 211 5.18 0.17 -10.34
CA MET A 211 4.90 -0.47 -9.05
C MET A 211 5.05 0.53 -7.88
N CYS A 212 4.32 1.66 -7.99
CA CYS A 212 4.30 2.75 -7.02
C CYS A 212 2.89 3.33 -6.92
N ILE A 213 2.32 3.32 -5.73
CA ILE A 213 1.03 3.94 -5.41
C ILE A 213 1.27 5.03 -4.38
N LEU A 214 0.97 6.28 -4.73
CA LEU A 214 1.14 7.41 -3.81
C LEU A 214 -0.16 7.71 -3.08
N GLN A 215 -0.10 7.95 -1.78
CA GLN A 215 -1.28 8.23 -0.95
C GLN A 215 -1.11 9.48 -0.08
N CYS A 216 -2.24 10.06 0.31
CA CYS A 216 -2.29 11.19 1.23
C CYS A 216 -3.70 11.31 1.84
N PHE A 217 -3.78 11.76 3.09
CA PHE A 217 -5.05 12.15 3.73
C PHE A 217 -5.55 13.52 3.25
N ASP A 218 -4.64 14.46 3.01
CA ASP A 218 -5.00 15.81 2.56
C ASP A 218 -5.48 15.79 1.10
N SER A 219 -6.80 15.95 0.93
CA SER A 219 -7.45 15.91 -0.37
C SER A 219 -7.07 17.12 -1.26
N GLY A 220 -6.78 18.25 -0.67
CA GLY A 220 -6.28 19.43 -1.36
C GLY A 220 -4.90 19.20 -1.94
N GLU A 221 -4.02 18.57 -1.16
CA GLU A 221 -2.68 18.22 -1.59
C GLU A 221 -2.68 17.12 -2.65
N LEU A 222 -3.47 16.06 -2.47
CA LEU A 222 -3.54 14.98 -3.47
C LEU A 222 -4.09 15.50 -4.81
N LYS A 223 -5.09 16.40 -4.77
CA LYS A 223 -5.57 17.11 -5.95
C LYS A 223 -4.48 17.99 -6.58
N ARG A 224 -3.70 18.72 -5.76
CA ARG A 224 -2.55 19.53 -6.23
C ARG A 224 -1.51 18.66 -6.93
N ILE A 225 -1.18 17.50 -6.37
CA ILE A 225 -0.26 16.51 -6.96
C ILE A 225 -0.73 16.11 -8.37
N ARG A 226 -2.01 15.79 -8.54
CA ARG A 226 -2.56 15.40 -9.85
C ARG A 226 -2.61 16.56 -10.83
N VAL A 227 -3.14 17.72 -10.41
CA VAL A 227 -3.54 18.81 -11.34
C VAL A 227 -2.40 19.80 -11.58
N GLU A 228 -1.73 20.26 -10.51
CA GLU A 228 -0.71 21.30 -10.61
C GLU A 228 0.68 20.70 -10.81
N LEU A 229 1.04 19.66 -10.03
CA LEU A 229 2.33 18.98 -10.18
C LEU A 229 2.31 17.95 -11.32
N LYS A 230 1.14 17.71 -11.94
CA LYS A 230 0.95 16.87 -13.13
C LYS A 230 1.47 15.43 -12.96
N SER A 231 1.40 14.90 -11.74
CA SER A 231 1.82 13.52 -11.48
C SER A 231 0.87 12.54 -12.18
N ASN A 232 1.44 11.57 -12.90
CA ASN A 232 0.69 10.50 -13.53
C ASN A 232 0.73 9.18 -12.74
N LEU A 233 1.25 9.19 -11.53
CA LEU A 233 1.26 8.02 -10.63
C LEU A 233 -0.17 7.57 -10.29
N PHE A 234 -0.31 6.32 -9.88
CA PHE A 234 -1.54 5.84 -9.23
C PHE A 234 -1.70 6.53 -7.87
N LEU A 235 -2.83 7.21 -7.65
CA LEU A 235 -3.08 8.00 -6.43
C LEU A 235 -4.21 7.42 -5.61
N THR A 236 -3.99 7.26 -4.30
CA THR A 236 -5.01 6.84 -3.33
C THR A 236 -5.36 7.97 -2.38
N GLN A 237 -6.64 8.34 -2.31
CA GLN A 237 -7.16 9.24 -1.29
C GLN A 237 -7.42 8.47 0.00
N LEU A 238 -6.61 8.71 1.02
CA LEU A 238 -6.88 8.21 2.36
C LEU A 238 -8.05 8.99 2.98
N MET A 239 -8.89 8.29 3.72
CA MET A 239 -10.10 8.85 4.31
C MET A 239 -10.04 8.72 5.84
N GLU A 240 -10.47 9.76 6.55
CA GLU A 240 -10.75 9.72 7.98
C GLU A 240 -12.28 9.76 8.21
N PHE A 241 -12.68 9.36 9.42
CA PHE A 241 -14.07 9.52 9.82
C PHE A 241 -14.39 10.99 10.13
N PRO A 242 -15.48 11.61 9.62
CA PRO A 242 -16.63 11.06 8.94
C PRO A 242 -16.64 11.22 7.41
N ASP A 243 -15.49 11.23 6.74
CA ASP A 243 -15.40 11.35 5.29
C ASP A 243 -16.16 10.20 4.62
N GLY A 244 -17.32 10.46 4.17
CA GLY A 244 -18.22 9.44 3.68
C GLY A 244 -18.37 9.43 2.16
N ILE A 245 -19.41 8.72 1.75
CA ILE A 245 -19.86 8.58 0.37
C ILE A 245 -20.00 9.91 -0.38
N ALA A 246 -20.31 11.00 0.35
CA ALA A 246 -20.53 12.34 -0.24
C ALA A 246 -19.34 12.91 -1.02
N ASN A 247 -18.12 12.47 -0.73
CA ASN A 247 -16.90 13.01 -1.35
C ASN A 247 -16.38 12.18 -2.54
N LEU A 248 -16.94 10.99 -2.81
CA LEU A 248 -16.43 10.07 -3.84
C LEU A 248 -16.36 10.69 -5.24
N ASP A 249 -17.38 11.46 -5.65
CA ASP A 249 -17.37 12.17 -6.94
C ASP A 249 -16.26 13.21 -7.05
N SER A 250 -15.88 13.82 -5.93
CA SER A 250 -14.74 14.72 -5.87
C SER A 250 -13.43 13.95 -6.00
N TYR A 251 -13.28 12.86 -5.25
CA TYR A 251 -12.06 12.03 -5.27
C TYR A 251 -11.80 11.44 -6.66
N LYS A 252 -12.85 10.97 -7.34
CA LYS A 252 -12.75 10.41 -8.71
C LYS A 252 -12.08 11.36 -9.71
N ARG A 253 -12.11 12.66 -9.48
CA ARG A 253 -11.52 13.65 -10.41
C ARG A 253 -9.99 13.63 -10.40
N TYR A 254 -9.36 13.11 -9.35
CA TYR A 254 -7.90 13.13 -9.19
C TYR A 254 -7.30 11.83 -8.65
N ALA A 255 -8.07 11.03 -7.92
CA ALA A 255 -7.62 9.76 -7.35
C ALA A 255 -8.05 8.55 -8.19
N ASP A 256 -7.35 7.45 -8.04
CA ASP A 256 -7.60 6.15 -8.67
C ASP A 256 -8.16 5.14 -7.66
N ALA A 257 -7.89 5.37 -6.37
CA ALA A 257 -8.38 4.57 -5.26
C ALA A 257 -8.77 5.44 -4.07
N ILE A 258 -9.50 4.82 -3.13
CA ILE A 258 -9.74 5.32 -1.78
C ILE A 258 -9.17 4.35 -0.75
N GLY A 259 -8.70 4.88 0.39
CA GLY A 259 -8.26 4.12 1.54
C GLY A 259 -9.06 4.51 2.78
N PRO A 260 -10.24 3.90 3.03
CA PRO A 260 -11.00 4.14 4.25
C PRO A 260 -10.47 3.30 5.42
N PRO A 261 -10.67 3.73 6.69
CA PRO A 261 -10.42 2.85 7.82
C PRO A 261 -11.38 1.66 7.80
N ILE A 262 -10.88 0.45 8.08
CA ILE A 262 -11.68 -0.78 8.06
C ILE A 262 -12.89 -0.70 9.01
N SER A 263 -12.75 0.00 10.13
CA SER A 263 -13.82 0.24 11.10
C SER A 263 -15.02 1.00 10.52
N GLN A 264 -14.85 1.80 9.47
CA GLN A 264 -15.95 2.48 8.76
C GLN A 264 -16.73 1.54 7.84
N LEU A 265 -16.12 0.45 7.40
CA LEU A 265 -16.73 -0.51 6.49
C LEU A 265 -17.51 -1.59 7.22
N ILE A 266 -17.21 -1.81 8.51
CA ILE A 266 -17.83 -2.82 9.36
C ILE A 266 -18.85 -2.13 10.26
N ILE A 267 -20.15 -2.16 9.86
CA ILE A 267 -21.23 -1.58 10.65
C ILE A 267 -21.97 -2.72 11.38
N GLY A 268 -22.03 -2.65 12.71
CA GLY A 268 -22.79 -3.57 13.56
C GLY A 268 -21.95 -4.67 14.20
N SER A 269 -22.56 -5.41 15.14
CA SER A 269 -21.92 -6.53 15.81
C SER A 269 -21.96 -7.78 14.93
N TYR A 270 -20.81 -8.45 14.76
CA TYR A 270 -20.74 -9.78 14.12
C TYR A 270 -21.74 -10.80 14.69
N LYS A 271 -22.15 -10.62 15.94
CA LYS A 271 -23.10 -11.51 16.64
C LYS A 271 -24.54 -11.41 16.13
N THR A 272 -24.87 -10.36 15.38
CA THR A 272 -26.19 -10.22 14.75
C THR A 272 -26.05 -10.54 13.27
N GLN A 273 -26.85 -11.49 12.73
CA GLN A 273 -26.87 -11.87 11.32
C GLN A 273 -27.27 -10.72 10.37
N ASN A 274 -27.61 -9.55 10.90
CA ASN A 274 -27.91 -8.33 10.16
C ASN A 274 -26.63 -7.46 10.03
N LYS A 275 -25.76 -7.85 9.10
CA LYS A 275 -24.58 -7.05 8.72
C LYS A 275 -25.04 -5.99 7.73
N THR A 276 -25.11 -4.74 8.15
CA THR A 276 -25.19 -3.62 7.25
C THR A 276 -23.76 -3.09 7.02
N TYR A 277 -23.21 -3.32 5.83
CA TYR A 277 -22.06 -2.54 5.37
C TYR A 277 -22.61 -1.30 4.66
N ASN A 278 -21.87 -0.20 4.75
CA ASN A 278 -22.26 1.00 4.03
C ASN A 278 -22.04 0.79 2.52
N ASP A 279 -22.77 1.55 1.71
CA ASP A 279 -22.66 1.50 0.25
C ASP A 279 -21.34 2.08 -0.30
N LEU A 280 -20.37 2.41 0.55
CA LEU A 280 -19.12 3.09 0.17
C LEU A 280 -18.37 2.32 -0.92
N ILE A 281 -18.22 1.02 -0.74
CA ILE A 281 -17.42 0.19 -1.68
C ILE A 281 -18.15 0.06 -3.02
N SER A 282 -19.45 -0.24 -3.00
CA SER A 282 -20.23 -0.36 -4.24
C SER A 282 -20.23 0.94 -5.03
N LYS A 283 -20.44 2.08 -4.36
CA LYS A 283 -20.36 3.40 -5.01
C LYS A 283 -18.97 3.77 -5.50
N ALA A 284 -17.94 3.42 -4.75
CA ALA A 284 -16.55 3.59 -5.21
C ALA A 284 -16.30 2.79 -6.50
N HIS A 285 -16.73 1.52 -6.54
CA HIS A 285 -16.60 0.67 -7.72
C HIS A 285 -17.42 1.18 -8.93
N GLU A 286 -18.64 1.69 -8.71
CA GLU A 286 -19.44 2.35 -9.76
C GLU A 286 -18.67 3.53 -10.40
N LEU A 287 -17.94 4.28 -9.57
CA LEU A 287 -17.06 5.37 -10.01
C LEU A 287 -15.69 4.87 -10.52
N LYS A 288 -15.45 3.56 -10.57
CA LYS A 288 -14.15 2.95 -10.95
C LYS A 288 -13.00 3.39 -10.04
N LEU A 289 -13.26 3.65 -8.78
CA LEU A 289 -12.25 3.80 -7.73
C LEU A 289 -11.98 2.43 -7.12
N LYS A 290 -10.70 2.10 -6.92
CA LYS A 290 -10.30 0.95 -6.12
C LYS A 290 -10.48 1.24 -4.63
N VAL A 291 -10.58 0.18 -3.82
CA VAL A 291 -10.76 0.31 -2.36
C VAL A 291 -9.67 -0.48 -1.64
N HIS A 292 -8.78 0.25 -0.97
CA HIS A 292 -7.66 -0.29 -0.19
C HIS A 292 -7.79 0.17 1.27
N PRO A 293 -8.61 -0.50 2.10
CA PRO A 293 -8.82 -0.07 3.48
C PRO A 293 -7.60 -0.35 4.36
N TYR A 294 -7.50 0.42 5.45
CA TYR A 294 -6.51 0.27 6.51
C TYR A 294 -7.20 0.08 7.86
N THR A 295 -6.67 -0.63 8.83
CA THR A 295 -5.61 -1.61 8.78
C THR A 295 -6.13 -2.92 9.36
N LEU A 296 -5.91 -4.05 8.70
CA LEU A 296 -6.17 -5.36 9.29
C LEU A 296 -5.08 -5.73 10.29
N ARG A 297 -5.47 -5.96 11.53
CA ARG A 297 -4.61 -6.38 12.64
C ARG A 297 -5.21 -7.55 13.38
N GLN A 298 -4.39 -8.50 13.79
CA GLN A 298 -4.89 -9.63 14.55
C GLN A 298 -5.30 -9.27 15.99
N GLU A 299 -4.83 -8.13 16.50
CA GLU A 299 -5.21 -7.60 17.82
C GLU A 299 -6.55 -6.84 17.76
N GLU A 300 -7.02 -6.45 16.58
CA GLU A 300 -8.22 -5.64 16.36
C GLU A 300 -9.24 -6.38 15.49
N LEU A 301 -9.89 -7.38 16.07
CA LEU A 301 -10.78 -8.29 15.32
C LEU A 301 -12.17 -7.70 14.98
N HIS A 302 -12.50 -6.50 15.41
CA HIS A 302 -13.79 -5.82 15.13
C HIS A 302 -15.03 -6.70 15.39
N GLY A 303 -14.95 -7.62 16.37
CA GLY A 303 -16.02 -8.56 16.74
C GLY A 303 -16.07 -9.86 15.92
N PHE A 304 -15.11 -10.11 15.04
CA PHE A 304 -14.93 -11.42 14.42
C PHE A 304 -14.29 -12.42 15.38
N SER A 305 -14.50 -13.73 15.12
CA SER A 305 -13.99 -14.81 15.97
C SER A 305 -12.47 -14.89 15.98
N ASP A 306 -11.86 -14.62 14.83
CA ASP A 306 -10.43 -14.72 14.59
C ASP A 306 -10.04 -13.85 13.38
N PHE A 307 -8.74 -13.81 13.08
CA PHE A 307 -8.21 -12.98 12.01
C PHE A 307 -8.58 -13.51 10.61
N ASP A 308 -8.64 -14.83 10.41
CA ASP A 308 -9.02 -15.44 9.12
C ASP A 308 -10.46 -15.06 8.77
N ALA A 309 -11.39 -15.08 9.73
CA ALA A 309 -12.77 -14.64 9.52
C ALA A 309 -12.87 -13.15 9.15
N LEU A 310 -12.03 -12.30 9.72
CA LEU A 310 -11.95 -10.87 9.35
C LEU A 310 -11.41 -10.69 7.91
N ILE A 311 -10.38 -11.46 7.52
CA ILE A 311 -9.82 -11.44 6.15
C ILE A 311 -10.87 -11.92 5.16
N GLU A 312 -11.49 -13.06 5.39
CA GLU A 312 -12.57 -13.62 4.54
C GLU A 312 -13.70 -12.60 4.33
N PHE A 313 -14.19 -12.01 5.41
CA PHE A 313 -15.23 -11.00 5.33
C PHE A 313 -14.80 -9.80 4.47
N SER A 314 -13.59 -9.34 4.64
CA SER A 314 -13.06 -8.17 3.91
C SER A 314 -13.00 -8.42 2.40
N PHE A 315 -12.52 -9.58 1.96
CA PHE A 315 -12.38 -9.88 0.53
C PHE A 315 -13.65 -10.45 -0.10
N ASP A 316 -14.38 -11.30 0.62
CA ASP A 316 -15.51 -12.04 0.06
C ASP A 316 -16.85 -11.33 0.24
N GLN A 317 -17.03 -10.58 1.31
CA GLN A 317 -18.28 -9.86 1.57
C GLN A 317 -18.15 -8.39 1.19
N LEU A 318 -17.14 -7.69 1.70
CA LEU A 318 -16.92 -6.29 1.38
C LEU A 318 -16.39 -6.08 -0.05
N LYS A 319 -15.76 -7.10 -0.68
CA LYS A 319 -15.25 -7.03 -2.05
C LYS A 319 -14.15 -5.98 -2.25
N ILE A 320 -13.33 -5.72 -1.22
CA ILE A 320 -12.18 -4.80 -1.32
C ILE A 320 -11.19 -5.24 -2.41
N ASP A 321 -10.41 -4.31 -2.95
CA ASP A 321 -9.41 -4.59 -4.00
C ASP A 321 -8.03 -4.91 -3.44
N GLY A 322 -7.71 -4.41 -2.25
CA GLY A 322 -6.48 -4.64 -1.51
C GLY A 322 -6.66 -4.23 -0.06
N VAL A 323 -5.69 -4.50 0.80
CA VAL A 323 -5.77 -4.14 2.21
C VAL A 323 -4.39 -3.86 2.79
N PHE A 324 -4.32 -2.84 3.66
CA PHE A 324 -3.17 -2.62 4.54
C PHE A 324 -3.23 -3.57 5.74
N THR A 325 -2.14 -4.24 6.03
CA THR A 325 -2.06 -5.18 7.17
C THR A 325 -0.69 -5.12 7.85
N ASP A 326 -0.69 -5.23 9.19
CA ASP A 326 0.53 -5.38 9.98
C ASP A 326 1.08 -6.83 9.93
N PHE A 327 0.28 -7.79 9.40
CA PHE A 327 0.58 -9.22 9.33
C PHE A 327 0.48 -9.74 7.88
N PRO A 328 1.40 -9.32 6.97
CA PRO A 328 1.30 -9.64 5.55
C PRO A 328 1.32 -11.14 5.24
N ASP A 329 2.11 -11.94 5.96
CA ASP A 329 2.17 -13.41 5.83
C ASP A 329 0.82 -14.09 5.98
N LYS A 330 0.00 -13.63 6.95
CA LYS A 330 -1.32 -14.21 7.22
C LYS A 330 -2.29 -13.92 6.08
N VAL A 331 -2.33 -12.66 5.60
CA VAL A 331 -3.20 -12.26 4.48
C VAL A 331 -2.75 -12.92 3.16
N VAL A 332 -1.44 -12.96 2.90
CA VAL A 332 -0.86 -13.65 1.73
C VAL A 332 -1.21 -15.14 1.76
N THR A 333 -1.01 -15.81 2.91
CA THR A 333 -1.33 -17.23 3.06
C THR A 333 -2.82 -17.49 2.83
N PHE A 334 -3.70 -16.62 3.32
CA PHE A 334 -5.14 -16.76 3.13
C PHE A 334 -5.54 -16.63 1.65
N LEU A 335 -5.03 -15.61 0.96
CA LEU A 335 -5.41 -15.31 -0.44
C LEU A 335 -4.78 -16.22 -1.48
N ARG A 336 -3.68 -16.92 -1.14
CA ARG A 336 -2.91 -17.75 -2.09
C ARG A 336 -3.01 -19.24 -1.80
N LYS A 337 -3.94 -19.63 -0.88
CA LYS A 337 -4.38 -21.03 -0.71
C LYS A 337 -5.21 -21.46 -1.93
#